data_175f78d92fc1929605062779ad80c1bd
#
_entry.id   175f78d92fc1929605062779ad80c1bd
#
_cell.length_a   1.000
_cell.length_b   1.000
_cell.length_c   1.000
_cell.angle_alpha   90.00
_cell.angle_beta   90.00
_cell.angle_gamma   90.00
#
_symmetry.space_group_name_H-M   'P 1'
#
loop_
_entity.id
_entity.type
_entity.pdbx_description
1 polymer ?
#
loop_
_entity_poly.entity_id
_entity_poly.type
_entity_poly.pdbx_seq_one_letter_code
_entity_poly.pdbx_strand_id
1 'polypeptide(L)'
;YREYKILLKPDRFFRAERFREYWKILCEIAEHCGVKVTTNQGAFHSLVREVLFYDTNAFDLYRNAFILRKRTFYKDVWAERDHELTIKFRHADKDVAARTDIHPRLEGERRIKFKEELLPLKNELGGMRSLYSHNCVLISPEIVLEQGLEDVRKFFPALEAIDIEPKTKIELVNNVAVEEVQVDPGAFHFGHGLEA
;
A
#
# COMPACT_ATOMS: atom_id res chain seq x y z
N TYR A 1 -5.86 12.23 -1.74
CA TYR A 1 -6.74 11.11 -2.11
C TYR A 1 -7.45 10.59 -0.88
N ARG A 2 -8.67 10.07 -1.07
CA ARG A 2 -9.41 9.36 -0.03
C ARG A 2 -9.53 7.90 -0.45
N GLU A 3 -9.22 6.98 0.45
CA GLU A 3 -9.19 5.54 0.18
C GLU A 3 -10.05 4.81 1.22
N TYR A 4 -11.07 4.12 0.76
CA TYR A 4 -11.88 3.24 1.60
C TYR A 4 -11.29 1.83 1.58
N LYS A 5 -11.08 1.22 2.74
CA LYS A 5 -10.53 -0.13 2.87
C LYS A 5 -11.48 -1.05 3.58
N ILE A 6 -11.84 -2.11 2.91
CA ILE A 6 -12.63 -3.20 3.49
C ILE A 6 -11.77 -4.46 3.48
N LEU A 7 -11.57 -5.04 4.65
CA LEU A 7 -10.88 -6.32 4.78
C LEU A 7 -11.89 -7.45 4.68
N LEU A 8 -11.71 -8.29 3.70
CA LEU A 8 -12.55 -9.47 3.48
C LEU A 8 -12.06 -10.64 4.35
N LYS A 9 -12.98 -11.52 4.74
CA LYS A 9 -12.66 -12.70 5.56
C LYS A 9 -11.87 -13.72 4.73
N PRO A 10 -10.65 -14.11 5.12
CA PRO A 10 -9.80 -14.98 4.31
C PRO A 10 -10.42 -16.36 4.06
N ASP A 11 -11.18 -16.89 5.00
CA ASP A 11 -11.92 -18.15 4.87
C ASP A 11 -13.02 -18.12 3.79
N ARG A 12 -13.45 -16.93 3.37
CA ARG A 12 -14.47 -16.72 2.35
C ARG A 12 -13.90 -16.35 0.98
N PHE A 13 -12.68 -15.81 0.94
CA PHE A 13 -12.07 -15.23 -0.26
C PHE A 13 -10.76 -15.91 -0.66
N PHE A 14 -10.71 -17.23 -0.62
CA PHE A 14 -9.54 -18.03 -0.98
C PHE A 14 -9.51 -18.50 -2.46
N ARG A 15 -10.52 -18.13 -3.26
CA ARG A 15 -10.60 -18.45 -4.69
C ARG A 15 -10.95 -17.20 -5.50
N ALA A 16 -10.41 -17.11 -6.72
CA ALA A 16 -10.65 -16.00 -7.63
C ALA A 16 -12.15 -15.76 -7.94
N GLU A 17 -12.94 -16.85 -8.01
CA GLU A 17 -14.38 -16.77 -8.28
C GLU A 17 -15.12 -15.97 -7.21
N ARG A 18 -14.69 -16.04 -5.94
CA ARG A 18 -15.32 -15.30 -4.83
C ARG A 18 -15.17 -13.79 -4.98
N PHE A 19 -14.08 -13.32 -5.56
CA PHE A 19 -13.89 -11.89 -5.85
C PHE A 19 -14.83 -11.43 -6.99
N ARG A 20 -15.07 -12.28 -7.99
CA ARG A 20 -16.04 -12.01 -9.08
C ARG A 20 -17.47 -11.97 -8.56
N GLU A 21 -17.85 -12.92 -7.70
CA GLU A 21 -19.15 -12.94 -7.05
C GLU A 21 -19.35 -11.69 -6.18
N TYR A 22 -18.34 -11.30 -5.42
CA TYR A 22 -18.39 -10.11 -4.59
C TYR A 22 -18.52 -8.83 -5.42
N TRP A 23 -17.77 -8.71 -6.52
CA TRP A 23 -17.90 -7.58 -7.45
C TRP A 23 -19.32 -7.48 -8.01
N LYS A 24 -19.91 -8.62 -8.42
CA LYS A 24 -21.29 -8.65 -8.90
C LYS A 24 -22.29 -8.13 -7.85
N ILE A 25 -22.15 -8.57 -6.60
CA ILE A 25 -22.98 -8.08 -5.49
C ILE A 25 -22.80 -6.56 -5.30
N LEU A 26 -21.57 -6.06 -5.37
CA LEU A 26 -21.31 -4.62 -5.27
C LEU A 26 -21.95 -3.83 -6.42
N CYS A 27 -21.91 -4.35 -7.64
CA CYS A 27 -22.60 -3.73 -8.79
C CYS A 27 -24.12 -3.68 -8.58
N GLU A 28 -24.73 -4.77 -8.15
CA GLU A 28 -26.17 -4.85 -7.88
C GLU A 28 -26.59 -3.85 -6.78
N ILE A 29 -25.81 -3.73 -5.72
CA ILE A 29 -26.07 -2.75 -4.63
C ILE A 29 -25.90 -1.33 -5.16
N ALA A 30 -24.84 -1.04 -5.91
CA ALA A 30 -24.57 0.27 -6.49
C ALA A 30 -25.72 0.74 -7.39
N GLU A 31 -26.18 -0.13 -8.29
CA GLU A 31 -27.33 0.13 -9.17
C GLU A 31 -28.59 0.39 -8.36
N HIS A 32 -28.84 -0.37 -7.31
CA HIS A 32 -30.00 -0.17 -6.42
C HIS A 32 -29.92 1.19 -5.68
N CYS A 33 -28.71 1.68 -5.41
CA CYS A 33 -28.46 3.00 -4.84
C CYS A 33 -28.39 4.13 -5.89
N GLY A 34 -28.63 3.85 -7.16
CA GLY A 34 -28.57 4.84 -8.24
C GLY A 34 -27.12 5.23 -8.62
N VAL A 35 -26.14 4.43 -8.26
CA VAL A 35 -24.73 4.64 -8.57
C VAL A 35 -24.39 3.93 -9.86
N LYS A 36 -23.89 4.66 -10.87
CA LYS A 36 -23.46 4.08 -12.14
C LYS A 36 -22.16 3.30 -11.93
N VAL A 37 -22.09 2.10 -12.54
CA VAL A 37 -20.90 1.24 -12.52
C VAL A 37 -20.35 1.08 -13.93
N THR A 38 -19.03 1.11 -14.05
CA THR A 38 -18.31 0.69 -15.25
C THR A 38 -17.41 -0.48 -14.92
N THR A 39 -17.46 -1.52 -15.74
CA THR A 39 -16.57 -2.67 -15.64
C THR A 39 -15.46 -2.52 -16.67
N ASN A 40 -14.22 -2.70 -16.25
CA ASN A 40 -13.06 -2.56 -17.13
C ASN A 40 -13.00 -3.71 -18.15
N GLN A 41 -12.55 -3.40 -19.36
CA GLN A 41 -12.19 -4.42 -20.32
C GLN A 41 -10.99 -5.20 -19.76
N GLY A 42 -11.13 -6.53 -19.61
CA GLY A 42 -10.14 -7.36 -18.93
C GLY A 42 -10.24 -7.30 -17.40
N ALA A 43 -11.41 -6.90 -16.86
CA ALA A 43 -11.73 -7.01 -15.44
C ALA A 43 -11.25 -8.37 -14.90
N PHE A 44 -10.58 -8.36 -13.75
CA PHE A 44 -9.94 -9.55 -13.15
C PHE A 44 -8.69 -10.08 -13.88
N HIS A 45 -8.12 -9.35 -14.84
CA HIS A 45 -6.73 -9.59 -15.21
C HIS A 45 -5.84 -9.33 -14.00
N SER A 46 -5.10 -10.35 -13.58
CA SER A 46 -4.29 -10.27 -12.35
C SER A 46 -2.89 -9.75 -12.63
N LEU A 47 -2.49 -8.76 -11.86
CA LEU A 47 -1.09 -8.37 -11.72
C LEU A 47 -0.51 -9.10 -10.53
N VAL A 48 0.51 -9.92 -10.76
CA VAL A 48 1.19 -10.68 -9.70
C VAL A 48 2.49 -9.97 -9.34
N ARG A 49 2.75 -9.84 -8.04
CA ARG A 49 3.97 -9.24 -7.53
C ARG A 49 4.39 -9.87 -6.21
N GLU A 50 5.68 -9.94 -6.03
CA GLU A 50 6.29 -10.24 -4.75
C GLU A 50 6.33 -8.97 -3.91
N VAL A 51 6.01 -9.09 -2.64
CA VAL A 51 6.03 -7.99 -1.67
C VAL A 51 6.89 -8.40 -0.48
N LEU A 52 7.93 -7.62 -0.23
CA LEU A 52 8.85 -7.78 0.87
C LEU A 52 8.73 -6.57 1.79
N PHE A 53 8.51 -6.82 3.10
CA PHE A 53 8.53 -5.78 4.11
C PHE A 53 9.84 -5.83 4.88
N TYR A 54 10.41 -4.66 5.16
CA TYR A 54 11.69 -4.53 5.85
C TYR A 54 11.54 -3.69 7.11
N ASP A 55 12.17 -4.14 8.19
CA ASP A 55 12.21 -3.44 9.47
C ASP A 55 13.45 -3.89 10.26
N THR A 56 13.71 -3.28 11.40
CA THR A 56 14.63 -3.84 12.38
C THR A 56 13.98 -5.07 13.06
N ASN A 57 14.80 -5.91 13.68
CA ASN A 57 14.29 -7.06 14.44
C ASN A 57 13.33 -6.64 15.59
N ALA A 58 13.48 -5.42 16.10
CA ALA A 58 12.62 -4.83 17.13
C ALA A 58 11.36 -4.14 16.55
N PHE A 59 11.16 -4.13 15.24
CA PHE A 59 10.07 -3.41 14.54
C PHE A 59 10.10 -1.89 14.79
N ASP A 60 11.27 -1.30 14.79
CA ASP A 60 11.44 0.10 15.14
C ASP A 60 10.83 1.04 14.09
N LEU A 61 10.90 0.71 12.79
CA LEU A 61 10.22 1.50 11.75
C LEU A 61 8.72 1.49 11.99
N TYR A 62 8.14 0.31 12.20
CA TYR A 62 6.71 0.15 12.44
C TYR A 62 6.23 0.88 13.70
N ARG A 63 7.00 0.80 14.80
CA ARG A 63 6.70 1.50 16.07
C ARG A 63 6.74 3.02 15.91
N ASN A 64 7.54 3.52 14.97
CA ASN A 64 7.65 4.93 14.63
C ASN A 64 6.74 5.31 13.44
N ALA A 65 5.71 4.51 13.15
CA ALA A 65 4.71 4.75 12.12
C ALA A 65 5.23 4.71 10.67
N PHE A 66 6.43 4.16 10.44
CA PHE A 66 6.97 3.94 9.11
C PHE A 66 6.75 2.51 8.63
N ILE A 67 6.60 2.36 7.33
CA ILE A 67 6.58 1.08 6.62
C ILE A 67 7.55 1.19 5.45
N LEU A 68 8.49 0.25 5.39
CA LEU A 68 9.42 0.10 4.28
C LEU A 68 9.08 -1.19 3.53
N ARG A 69 8.86 -1.08 2.22
CA ARG A 69 8.37 -2.18 1.40
C ARG A 69 9.02 -2.17 0.02
N LYS A 70 9.47 -3.33 -0.43
CA LYS A 70 9.90 -3.58 -1.81
C LYS A 70 8.83 -4.40 -2.53
N ARG A 71 8.56 -4.08 -3.79
CA ARG A 71 7.75 -4.88 -4.70
C ARG A 71 8.53 -5.21 -5.95
N THR A 72 8.42 -6.47 -6.38
CA THR A 72 8.93 -6.96 -7.65
C THR A 72 7.73 -7.42 -8.48
N PHE A 73 7.59 -6.91 -9.68
CA PHE A 73 6.55 -7.32 -10.60
C PHE A 73 7.01 -8.53 -11.41
N TYR A 74 6.05 -9.38 -11.76
CA TYR A 74 6.29 -10.56 -12.57
C TYR A 74 5.43 -10.51 -13.83
N LYS A 75 6.06 -10.76 -14.96
CA LYS A 75 5.39 -10.93 -16.24
C LYS A 75 5.80 -12.27 -16.83
N ASP A 76 4.82 -13.12 -17.16
CA ASP A 76 5.05 -14.44 -17.71
C ASP A 76 6.08 -15.26 -16.89
N VAL A 77 5.91 -15.29 -15.57
CA VAL A 77 6.76 -15.91 -14.53
C VAL A 77 8.16 -15.31 -14.36
N TRP A 78 8.54 -14.30 -15.13
CA TRP A 78 9.82 -13.61 -15.00
C TRP A 78 9.69 -12.33 -14.21
N ALA A 79 10.66 -12.11 -13.31
CA ALA A 79 10.75 -10.84 -12.59
C ALA A 79 11.10 -9.71 -13.56
N GLU A 80 10.35 -8.61 -13.48
CA GLU A 80 10.68 -7.39 -14.19
C GLU A 80 11.94 -6.75 -13.58
N ARG A 81 12.69 -5.99 -14.40
CA ARG A 81 13.95 -5.37 -13.98
C ARG A 81 13.75 -4.33 -12.89
N ASP A 82 12.67 -3.54 -12.99
CA ASP A 82 12.42 -2.44 -12.09
C ASP A 82 11.63 -2.90 -10.85
N HIS A 83 12.05 -2.37 -9.70
CA HIS A 83 11.41 -2.63 -8.42
C HIS A 83 10.77 -1.36 -7.88
N GLU A 84 9.64 -1.49 -7.19
CA GLU A 84 9.08 -0.40 -6.39
C GLU A 84 9.59 -0.47 -4.95
N LEU A 85 10.30 0.55 -4.51
CA LEU A 85 10.59 0.78 -3.10
C LEU A 85 9.60 1.81 -2.56
N THR A 86 8.86 1.44 -1.55
CA THR A 86 7.90 2.32 -0.89
C THR A 86 8.33 2.62 0.54
N ILE A 87 8.46 3.91 0.86
CA ILE A 87 8.37 4.37 2.24
C ILE A 87 6.99 4.96 2.47
N LYS A 88 6.38 4.63 3.60
CA LYS A 88 5.08 5.14 4.01
C LYS A 88 5.14 5.56 5.46
N PHE A 89 4.74 6.79 5.74
CA PHE A 89 4.48 7.27 7.09
C PHE A 89 2.96 7.30 7.32
N ARG A 90 2.51 6.86 8.50
CA ARG A 90 1.08 6.76 8.81
C ARG A 90 0.79 7.33 10.19
N HIS A 91 -0.15 8.27 10.29
CA HIS A 91 -0.52 8.89 11.56
C HIS A 91 -2.03 9.19 11.64
N ALA A 92 -2.57 9.23 12.86
CA ALA A 92 -3.97 9.60 13.09
C ALA A 92 -4.21 11.11 12.90
N ASP A 93 -3.20 11.92 13.22
CA ASP A 93 -3.21 13.36 13.01
C ASP A 93 -2.78 13.68 11.58
N LYS A 94 -3.63 14.43 10.86
CA LYS A 94 -3.43 14.83 9.47
C LYS A 94 -2.20 15.73 9.28
N ASP A 95 -2.00 16.68 10.20
CA ASP A 95 -0.95 17.66 10.07
C ASP A 95 0.42 17.05 10.37
N VAL A 96 0.48 16.12 11.31
CA VAL A 96 1.69 15.33 11.56
C VAL A 96 2.04 14.50 10.32
N ALA A 97 1.06 13.80 9.74
CA ALA A 97 1.29 13.01 8.54
C ALA A 97 1.73 13.87 7.34
N ALA A 98 1.14 15.06 7.18
CA ALA A 98 1.44 15.95 6.05
C ALA A 98 2.83 16.61 6.17
N ARG A 99 3.27 16.94 7.40
CA ARG A 99 4.56 17.60 7.64
C ARG A 99 5.76 16.65 7.59
N THR A 100 5.54 15.35 7.70
CA THR A 100 6.63 14.37 7.63
C THR A 100 7.15 14.31 6.20
N ASP A 101 8.38 14.75 6.00
CA ASP A 101 9.03 14.73 4.69
C ASP A 101 9.51 13.31 4.35
N ILE A 102 8.86 12.70 3.37
CA ILE A 102 9.19 11.34 2.90
C ILE A 102 9.93 11.33 1.55
N HIS A 103 10.42 12.49 1.10
CA HIS A 103 11.14 12.55 -0.17
C HIS A 103 12.45 11.76 -0.12
N PRO A 104 12.71 10.91 -1.12
CA PRO A 104 13.99 10.22 -1.21
C PRO A 104 15.08 11.16 -1.71
N ARG A 105 16.31 10.90 -1.29
CA ARG A 105 17.51 11.55 -1.87
C ARG A 105 18.01 10.86 -3.14
N LEU A 106 17.44 9.71 -3.49
CA LEU A 106 17.78 9.01 -4.73
C LEU A 106 17.13 9.68 -5.93
N GLU A 107 17.86 9.74 -7.04
CA GLU A 107 17.32 10.04 -8.35
C GLU A 107 16.53 8.84 -8.88
N GLY A 108 15.47 9.12 -9.65
CA GLY A 108 14.63 8.09 -10.26
C GLY A 108 13.18 8.53 -10.37
N GLU A 109 12.40 7.72 -11.08
CA GLU A 109 10.96 7.92 -11.14
C GLU A 109 10.34 7.73 -9.75
N ARG A 110 9.62 8.76 -9.30
CA ARG A 110 9.00 8.75 -7.98
C ARG A 110 7.57 9.23 -8.03
N ARG A 111 6.74 8.63 -7.18
CA ARG A 111 5.34 9.01 -7.00
C ARG A 111 5.06 9.27 -5.52
N ILE A 112 4.71 10.51 -5.19
CA ILE A 112 4.37 10.90 -3.82
C ILE A 112 2.86 11.07 -3.75
N LYS A 113 2.23 10.46 -2.72
CA LYS A 113 0.78 10.53 -2.51
C LYS A 113 0.48 10.74 -1.04
N PHE A 114 -0.34 11.76 -0.76
CA PHE A 114 -0.98 11.93 0.54
C PHE A 114 -2.40 11.35 0.48
N LYS A 115 -2.74 10.48 1.44
CA LYS A 115 -4.02 9.78 1.48
C LYS A 115 -4.68 9.90 2.84
N GLU A 116 -5.99 10.04 2.85
CA GLU A 116 -6.86 9.72 3.97
C GLU A 116 -7.37 8.29 3.76
N GLU A 117 -7.01 7.39 4.66
CA GLU A 117 -7.49 5.99 4.68
C GLU A 117 -8.68 5.90 5.62
N LEU A 118 -9.86 5.57 5.09
CA LEU A 118 -11.09 5.35 5.85
C LEU A 118 -11.23 3.86 6.15
N LEU A 119 -11.21 3.55 7.44
CA LEU A 119 -11.24 2.17 7.94
C LEU A 119 -12.52 1.97 8.76
N PRO A 120 -13.28 0.88 8.52
CA PRO A 120 -14.46 0.59 9.30
C PRO A 120 -14.09 0.31 10.77
N LEU A 121 -14.94 0.78 11.68
CA LEU A 121 -14.87 0.43 13.09
C LEU A 121 -15.34 -1.02 13.29
N LYS A 122 -14.68 -1.75 14.18
CA LYS A 122 -15.02 -3.16 14.42
C LYS A 122 -16.37 -3.36 15.08
N ASN A 123 -16.78 -2.42 15.94
CA ASN A 123 -17.92 -2.56 16.83
C ASN A 123 -19.07 -1.59 16.54
N GLU A 124 -19.00 -0.88 15.40
CA GLU A 124 -20.01 0.11 15.01
C GLU A 124 -20.29 -0.02 13.51
N LEU A 125 -21.51 -0.45 13.19
CA LEU A 125 -21.94 -0.58 11.81
C LEU A 125 -22.04 0.81 11.15
N GLY A 126 -21.32 0.99 10.03
CA GLY A 126 -21.23 2.28 9.34
C GLY A 126 -20.27 3.28 9.98
N GLY A 127 -19.74 2.99 11.17
CA GLY A 127 -18.71 3.80 11.82
C GLY A 127 -17.37 3.68 11.09
N MET A 128 -16.68 4.80 10.90
CA MET A 128 -15.40 4.90 10.19
C MET A 128 -14.40 5.68 11.02
N ARG A 129 -13.15 5.33 10.89
CA ARG A 129 -12.01 6.12 11.41
C ARG A 129 -11.08 6.53 10.28
N SER A 130 -10.55 7.73 10.36
CA SER A 130 -9.53 8.22 9.44
C SER A 130 -8.12 7.88 9.94
N LEU A 131 -7.26 7.53 9.00
CA LEU A 131 -5.83 7.39 9.19
C LEU A 131 -5.14 8.05 8.00
N TYR A 132 -4.23 8.97 8.27
CA TYR A 132 -3.55 9.71 7.21
C TYR A 132 -2.23 9.05 6.87
N SER A 133 -1.93 8.91 5.60
CA SER A 133 -0.68 8.33 5.15
C SER A 133 -0.02 9.19 4.09
N HIS A 134 1.27 9.42 4.27
CA HIS A 134 2.15 10.03 3.30
C HIS A 134 3.06 8.96 2.73
N ASN A 135 3.01 8.76 1.41
CA ASN A 135 3.69 7.66 0.73
C ASN A 135 4.61 8.18 -0.34
N CYS A 136 5.83 7.68 -0.40
CA CYS A 136 6.70 7.80 -1.57
C CYS A 136 6.96 6.42 -2.14
N VAL A 137 6.74 6.27 -3.44
CA VAL A 137 7.14 5.11 -4.23
C VAL A 137 8.26 5.55 -5.15
N LEU A 138 9.40 4.91 -5.03
CA LEU A 138 10.56 5.06 -5.90
C LEU A 138 10.66 3.83 -6.81
N ILE A 139 10.85 4.03 -8.10
CA ILE A 139 11.08 2.96 -9.08
C ILE A 139 12.56 2.94 -9.44
N SER A 140 13.22 1.81 -9.24
CA SER A 140 14.64 1.67 -9.56
C SER A 140 15.01 0.20 -9.78
N PRO A 141 15.92 -0.09 -10.71
CA PRO A 141 16.50 -1.43 -10.86
C PRO A 141 17.51 -1.78 -9.76
N GLU A 142 18.01 -0.78 -9.03
CA GLU A 142 19.11 -0.91 -8.07
C GLU A 142 18.61 -0.65 -6.63
N ILE A 143 17.76 -1.54 -6.11
CA ILE A 143 17.27 -1.42 -4.74
C ILE A 143 17.81 -2.56 -3.90
N VAL A 144 18.80 -2.26 -3.07
CA VAL A 144 19.36 -3.17 -2.06
C VAL A 144 18.96 -2.66 -0.67
N LEU A 145 18.27 -3.47 0.11
CA LEU A 145 17.73 -3.09 1.43
C LEU A 145 18.35 -3.88 2.60
N GLU A 146 19.12 -4.92 2.32
CA GLU A 146 19.77 -5.72 3.38
C GLU A 146 21.03 -5.02 3.90
N GLN A 147 20.83 -3.84 4.49
CA GLN A 147 21.90 -2.95 4.94
C GLN A 147 21.58 -2.43 6.34
N GLY A 148 22.51 -1.67 6.93
CA GLY A 148 22.26 -0.95 8.16
C GLY A 148 21.23 0.17 7.97
N LEU A 149 20.57 0.57 9.05
CA LEU A 149 19.62 1.67 9.04
C LEU A 149 20.25 2.98 8.53
N GLU A 150 21.54 3.20 8.78
CA GLU A 150 22.27 4.37 8.28
C GLU A 150 22.27 4.45 6.74
N ASP A 151 22.33 3.32 6.05
CA ASP A 151 22.31 3.29 4.58
C ASP A 151 20.91 3.57 4.06
N VAL A 152 19.87 3.02 4.70
CA VAL A 152 18.48 3.31 4.35
C VAL A 152 18.12 4.78 4.63
N ARG A 153 18.67 5.37 5.70
CA ARG A 153 18.55 6.82 6.00
C ARG A 153 19.16 7.71 4.93
N LYS A 154 20.24 7.28 4.25
CA LYS A 154 20.82 8.03 3.11
C LYS A 154 19.79 8.16 1.98
N PHE A 155 18.96 7.15 1.79
CA PHE A 155 17.90 7.16 0.78
C PHE A 155 16.65 7.90 1.27
N PHE A 156 16.27 7.72 2.53
CA PHE A 156 15.08 8.29 3.12
C PHE A 156 15.40 9.07 4.39
N PRO A 157 15.67 10.39 4.27
CA PRO A 157 15.99 11.24 5.41
C PRO A 157 14.93 11.26 6.52
N ALA A 158 13.65 11.02 6.17
CA ALA A 158 12.58 10.90 7.16
C ALA A 158 12.91 9.92 8.31
N LEU A 159 13.71 8.90 8.05
CA LEU A 159 14.13 7.91 9.04
C LEU A 159 15.21 8.42 9.99
N GLU A 160 15.81 9.60 9.74
CA GLU A 160 16.74 10.24 10.66
C GLU A 160 16.06 10.69 11.97
N ALA A 161 14.73 10.91 11.92
CA ALA A 161 13.92 11.26 13.09
C ALA A 161 13.73 10.10 14.10
N ILE A 162 14.08 8.87 13.70
CA ILE A 162 13.93 7.68 14.54
C ILE A 162 15.20 7.57 15.41
N ASP A 163 15.03 7.60 16.73
CA ASP A 163 16.14 7.45 17.69
C ASP A 163 16.51 5.97 17.85
N ILE A 164 17.32 5.49 16.93
CA ILE A 164 17.84 4.11 16.87
C ILE A 164 19.30 4.16 16.45
N GLU A 165 20.10 3.24 16.99
CA GLU A 165 21.51 3.13 16.63
C GLU A 165 21.69 2.97 15.10
N PRO A 166 22.53 3.79 14.44
CA PRO A 166 22.69 3.81 12.98
C PRO A 166 23.07 2.46 12.36
N LYS A 167 23.82 1.66 13.09
CA LYS A 167 24.28 0.33 12.63
C LYS A 167 23.25 -0.78 12.80
N THR A 168 22.06 -0.46 13.35
CA THR A 168 20.97 -1.45 13.48
C THR A 168 20.62 -1.98 12.10
N LYS A 169 20.62 -3.30 11.97
CA LYS A 169 20.37 -3.97 10.70
C LYS A 169 18.89 -3.91 10.32
N ILE A 170 18.63 -3.63 9.05
CA ILE A 170 17.31 -3.75 8.44
C ILE A 170 17.22 -5.13 7.79
N GLU A 171 16.21 -5.88 8.15
CA GLU A 171 16.01 -7.27 7.73
C GLU A 171 14.61 -7.49 7.17
N LEU A 172 14.45 -8.57 6.42
CA LEU A 172 13.15 -9.01 5.93
C LEU A 172 12.26 -9.42 7.12
N VAL A 173 11.11 -8.78 7.24
CA VAL A 173 10.17 -9.04 8.34
C VAL A 173 9.74 -10.51 8.33
N ASN A 174 9.98 -11.20 9.45
CA ASN A 174 9.67 -12.62 9.67
C ASN A 174 10.23 -13.58 8.61
N ASN A 175 11.20 -13.17 7.80
CA ASN A 175 11.72 -13.93 6.65
C ASN A 175 10.60 -14.40 5.69
N VAL A 176 9.58 -13.58 5.48
CA VAL A 176 8.41 -13.92 4.66
C VAL A 176 8.34 -13.02 3.43
N ALA A 177 8.33 -13.65 2.25
CA ALA A 177 7.87 -13.02 1.02
C ALA A 177 6.37 -13.23 0.87
N VAL A 178 5.65 -12.16 0.49
CA VAL A 178 4.20 -12.21 0.26
C VAL A 178 3.94 -12.12 -1.23
N GLU A 179 3.17 -13.05 -1.77
CA GLU A 179 2.59 -12.88 -3.09
C GLU A 179 1.35 -11.98 -3.00
N GLU A 180 1.32 -10.90 -3.76
CA GLU A 180 0.18 -10.01 -3.89
C GLU A 180 -0.39 -10.13 -5.30
N VAL A 181 -1.67 -10.46 -5.39
CA VAL A 181 -2.41 -10.46 -6.66
C VAL A 181 -3.37 -9.29 -6.64
N GLN A 182 -3.21 -8.38 -7.59
CA GLN A 182 -4.10 -7.23 -7.76
C GLN A 182 -5.00 -7.44 -8.97
N VAL A 183 -6.29 -7.12 -8.80
CA VAL A 183 -7.27 -7.02 -9.89
C VAL A 183 -7.93 -5.65 -9.84
N ASP A 184 -8.31 -5.14 -11.00
CA ASP A 184 -9.05 -3.89 -11.16
C ASP A 184 -10.34 -4.18 -11.93
N PRO A 185 -11.47 -4.43 -11.24
CA PRO A 185 -12.70 -4.82 -11.89
C PRO A 185 -13.44 -3.66 -12.55
N GLY A 186 -13.24 -2.42 -12.11
CA GLY A 186 -13.95 -1.26 -12.63
C GLY A 186 -14.11 -0.12 -11.62
N ALA A 187 -15.07 0.76 -11.86
CA ALA A 187 -15.28 1.95 -11.05
C ALA A 187 -16.77 2.21 -10.76
N PHE A 188 -17.02 2.83 -9.61
CA PHE A 188 -18.31 3.36 -9.18
C PHE A 188 -18.33 4.89 -9.38
N HIS A 189 -19.33 5.41 -10.06
CA HIS A 189 -19.47 6.84 -10.39
C HIS A 189 -20.57 7.47 -9.53
N PHE A 190 -20.18 8.27 -8.56
CA PHE A 190 -21.10 8.93 -7.61
C PHE A 190 -21.62 10.28 -8.11
N GLY A 191 -21.29 10.70 -9.34
CA GLY A 191 -21.61 12.01 -9.87
C GLY A 191 -20.56 13.06 -9.47
N HIS A 192 -20.70 14.27 -10.06
CA HIS A 192 -19.81 15.42 -9.79
C HIS A 192 -18.30 15.13 -9.93
N GLY A 193 -17.93 14.17 -10.80
CA GLY A 193 -16.52 13.75 -11.00
C GLY A 193 -15.94 12.90 -9.86
N LEU A 194 -16.78 12.36 -8.98
CA LEU A 194 -16.35 11.44 -7.92
C LEU A 194 -16.44 9.99 -8.42
N GLU A 195 -15.31 9.30 -8.34
CA GLU A 195 -15.17 7.89 -8.70
C GLU A 195 -14.47 7.11 -7.59
N ALA A 196 -14.81 5.83 -7.45
CA ALA A 196 -14.14 4.87 -6.58
C ALA A 196 -14.09 3.48 -7.24
#